data_ba2b2c3e709e322d53da4b61ebc69356
#
_entry.id   ba2b2c3e709e322d53da4b61ebc69356
#
_cell.length_a   1.000
_cell.length_b   1.000
_cell.length_c   1.000
_cell.angle_alpha   90.00
_cell.angle_beta   90.00
_cell.angle_gamma   90.00
#
_symmetry.space_group_name_H-M   'P 1'
#
loop_
_entity.id
_entity.type
_entity.pdbx_description
1 polymer ?
#
loop_
_entity_poly.entity_id
_entity_poly.type
_entity_poly.pdbx_seq_one_letter_code
_entity_poly.pdbx_strand_id
1 'polypeptide(L)'
;MSGGTHTEQANGRRGGWDHSSDQRFVAYYASQSLTEANWRRLQRIRDTVGRFAPAGADALAVADIGCGPGAQSQLWAADGHRVHGLDVNAELIDLARQRAAQAGQAIDFRVGSATDLPWADGSMDVCLAPELLEHVPEWRPCLDEFARILRPGGVLFLSTTNRLCPVQQEFDLPLYSWYPAPVKRRVERLVTTTRPELANYATYPAVHWFTFYGLRRELQARGMTAFDRFDALSGEGRPPLARLALWAVTRLPPARFVGHLLTPYTRLVAVKHPAA
;
A
#
# COMPACT_ATOMS: atom_id res chain seq x y z
N MET A 1 -4.92 -45.07 -15.39
CA MET A 1 -3.83 -44.98 -14.43
C MET A 1 -3.35 -43.56 -14.38
N SER A 2 -3.87 -42.92 -13.40
CA SER A 2 -3.30 -42.03 -12.41
C SER A 2 -2.59 -40.77 -12.93
N GLY A 3 -3.33 -39.72 -13.12
CA GLY A 3 -2.86 -38.34 -13.17
C GLY A 3 -3.25 -37.66 -11.87
N GLY A 4 -2.35 -37.61 -10.89
CA GLY A 4 -2.56 -36.99 -9.60
C GLY A 4 -2.44 -35.47 -9.71
N THR A 5 -3.39 -34.81 -9.18
CA THR A 5 -3.61 -33.39 -9.05
C THR A 5 -2.59 -32.72 -8.14
N HIS A 6 -1.84 -31.74 -8.67
CA HIS A 6 -0.94 -30.85 -7.93
C HIS A 6 -1.67 -29.59 -7.37
N THR A 7 -2.82 -29.76 -6.75
CA THR A 7 -3.60 -28.63 -6.21
C THR A 7 -3.75 -28.64 -4.67
N GLU A 8 -3.07 -29.52 -3.95
CA GLU A 8 -3.33 -29.73 -2.51
C GLU A 8 -2.22 -29.26 -1.56
N GLN A 9 -1.14 -28.64 -2.01
CA GLN A 9 -0.03 -28.25 -1.13
C GLN A 9 0.09 -26.75 -0.82
N ALA A 10 -0.79 -25.88 -1.32
CA ALA A 10 -0.81 -24.46 -0.97
C ALA A 10 -1.59 -24.13 0.32
N ASN A 11 -2.20 -25.09 0.99
CA ASN A 11 -3.14 -24.85 2.09
C ASN A 11 -2.57 -25.08 3.51
N GLY A 12 -1.26 -25.13 3.67
CA GLY A 12 -0.62 -25.64 4.90
C GLY A 12 -0.13 -24.60 5.93
N ARG A 13 -0.25 -23.30 5.71
CA ARG A 13 0.11 -22.27 6.71
C ARG A 13 -0.75 -21.00 6.59
N ARG A 14 -2.05 -21.13 6.63
CA ARG A 14 -2.89 -19.99 6.98
C ARG A 14 -2.73 -19.79 8.49
N GLY A 15 -1.94 -18.78 8.88
CA GLY A 15 -1.90 -18.33 10.27
C GLY A 15 -3.32 -17.99 10.72
N GLY A 16 -3.70 -18.32 11.98
CA GLY A 16 -5.06 -18.20 12.51
C GLY A 16 -5.65 -16.77 12.56
N TRP A 17 -5.18 -15.86 11.73
CA TRP A 17 -5.62 -14.47 11.56
C TRP A 17 -5.88 -14.09 10.08
N ASP A 18 -5.82 -15.02 9.14
CA ASP A 18 -6.30 -14.82 7.77
C ASP A 18 -7.84 -15.03 7.74
N HIS A 19 -8.59 -13.95 7.86
CA HIS A 19 -10.05 -13.94 7.76
C HIS A 19 -10.52 -13.34 6.42
N SER A 20 -9.73 -13.42 5.36
CA SER A 20 -10.06 -12.88 4.03
C SER A 20 -11.38 -13.40 3.45
N SER A 21 -11.97 -14.44 4.06
CA SER A 21 -13.28 -15.00 3.73
C SER A 21 -14.45 -14.43 4.56
N ASP A 22 -14.24 -13.46 5.46
CA ASP A 22 -15.35 -12.87 6.24
C ASP A 22 -16.16 -11.90 5.36
N GLN A 23 -17.45 -12.19 5.15
CA GLN A 23 -18.36 -11.35 4.35
C GLN A 23 -18.47 -9.91 4.87
N ARG A 24 -18.30 -9.67 6.18
CA ARG A 24 -18.28 -8.33 6.76
C ARG A 24 -17.08 -7.54 6.29
N PHE A 25 -15.94 -8.19 6.12
CA PHE A 25 -14.74 -7.60 5.54
C PHE A 25 -14.99 -7.15 4.10
N VAL A 26 -15.53 -8.03 3.27
CA VAL A 26 -15.86 -7.72 1.88
C VAL A 26 -16.85 -6.55 1.79
N ALA A 27 -17.93 -6.58 2.58
CA ALA A 27 -18.93 -5.51 2.61
C ALA A 27 -18.34 -4.17 3.07
N TYR A 28 -17.45 -4.17 4.07
CA TYR A 28 -16.76 -2.98 4.54
C TYR A 28 -15.91 -2.36 3.43
N TYR A 29 -15.00 -3.12 2.81
CA TYR A 29 -14.13 -2.60 1.76
C TYR A 29 -14.90 -2.21 0.49
N ALA A 30 -15.97 -2.95 0.15
CA ALA A 30 -16.85 -2.60 -0.94
C ALA A 30 -17.50 -1.22 -0.73
N SER A 31 -17.99 -0.93 0.48
CA SER A 31 -18.61 0.35 0.80
C SER A 31 -17.60 1.49 0.88
N GLN A 32 -16.46 1.27 1.58
CA GLN A 32 -15.43 2.28 1.75
C GLN A 32 -14.82 2.72 0.42
N SER A 33 -14.65 1.79 -0.53
CA SER A 33 -14.08 2.09 -1.83
C SER A 33 -14.87 3.10 -2.66
N LEU A 34 -16.17 3.28 -2.38
CA LEU A 34 -17.06 4.20 -3.10
C LEU A 34 -17.17 5.58 -2.44
N THR A 35 -16.55 5.80 -1.28
CA THR A 35 -16.65 7.06 -0.57
C THR A 35 -15.88 8.17 -1.29
N GLU A 36 -16.39 9.40 -1.22
CA GLU A 36 -15.70 10.59 -1.77
C GLU A 36 -14.33 10.80 -1.13
N ALA A 37 -14.21 10.53 0.16
CA ALA A 37 -12.93 10.61 0.89
C ALA A 37 -11.88 9.65 0.30
N ASN A 38 -12.29 8.42 -0.03
CA ASN A 38 -11.42 7.45 -0.69
C ASN A 38 -11.03 7.93 -2.10
N TRP A 39 -11.99 8.39 -2.93
CA TRP A 39 -11.69 8.93 -4.25
C TRP A 39 -10.68 10.06 -4.21
N ARG A 40 -10.84 11.03 -3.32
CA ARG A 40 -9.87 12.12 -3.12
C ARG A 40 -8.49 11.59 -2.68
N ARG A 41 -8.46 10.52 -1.90
CA ARG A 41 -7.22 9.84 -1.51
C ARG A 41 -6.53 9.20 -2.71
N LEU A 42 -7.27 8.45 -3.53
CA LEU A 42 -6.76 7.78 -4.72
C LEU A 42 -6.22 8.78 -5.76
N GLN A 43 -6.93 9.88 -5.99
CA GLN A 43 -6.47 10.97 -6.85
C GLN A 43 -5.15 11.58 -6.34
N ARG A 44 -5.01 11.82 -5.03
CA ARG A 44 -3.74 12.30 -4.46
C ARG A 44 -2.60 11.31 -4.63
N ILE A 45 -2.85 10.01 -4.57
CA ILE A 45 -1.85 8.97 -4.86
C ILE A 45 -1.42 9.09 -6.32
N ARG A 46 -2.35 9.10 -7.26
CA ARG A 46 -2.10 9.26 -8.69
C ARG A 46 -1.28 10.52 -8.98
N ASP A 47 -1.71 11.68 -8.48
CA ASP A 47 -1.01 12.96 -8.68
C ASP A 47 0.39 12.96 -8.07
N THR A 48 0.59 12.24 -6.95
CA THR A 48 1.90 12.08 -6.33
C THR A 48 2.81 11.23 -7.22
N VAL A 49 2.34 10.07 -7.68
CA VAL A 49 3.10 9.17 -8.56
C VAL A 49 3.43 9.84 -9.89
N GLY A 50 2.48 10.58 -10.47
CA GLY A 50 2.67 11.28 -11.74
C GLY A 50 3.84 12.28 -11.75
N ARG A 51 4.28 12.77 -10.58
CA ARG A 51 5.47 13.64 -10.47
C ARG A 51 6.79 12.89 -10.60
N PHE A 52 6.78 11.58 -10.40
CA PHE A 52 7.96 10.71 -10.44
C PHE A 52 7.93 9.75 -11.63
N ALA A 53 6.74 9.54 -12.21
CA ALA A 53 6.56 8.68 -13.36
C ALA A 53 7.30 9.23 -14.59
N PRO A 54 7.76 8.35 -15.49
CA PRO A 54 8.43 8.75 -16.72
C PRO A 54 7.58 9.70 -17.55
N ALA A 55 8.12 10.86 -17.91
CA ALA A 55 7.42 11.81 -18.76
C ALA A 55 7.26 11.28 -20.19
N GLY A 56 6.08 11.51 -20.80
CA GLY A 56 5.84 11.25 -22.23
C GLY A 56 5.46 9.79 -22.57
N ALA A 57 5.12 8.96 -21.61
CA ALA A 57 4.53 7.65 -21.91
C ALA A 57 3.02 7.80 -22.13
N ASP A 58 2.52 7.41 -23.31
CA ASP A 58 1.09 7.47 -23.64
C ASP A 58 0.25 6.52 -22.76
N ALA A 59 0.80 5.36 -22.38
CA ALA A 59 0.16 4.41 -21.49
C ALA A 59 1.19 3.68 -20.62
N LEU A 60 1.06 3.80 -19.30
CA LEU A 60 1.90 3.10 -18.32
C LEU A 60 1.36 1.70 -18.03
N ALA A 61 2.25 0.76 -17.73
CA ALA A 61 1.89 -0.52 -17.12
C ALA A 61 1.88 -0.37 -15.59
N VAL A 62 0.71 -0.51 -14.99
CA VAL A 62 0.48 -0.25 -13.56
C VAL A 62 0.07 -1.53 -12.85
N ALA A 63 0.82 -1.91 -11.82
CA ALA A 63 0.47 -2.97 -10.88
C ALA A 63 -0.14 -2.36 -9.62
N ASP A 64 -1.36 -2.75 -9.27
CA ASP A 64 -2.09 -2.34 -8.06
C ASP A 64 -2.17 -3.54 -7.11
N ILE A 65 -1.34 -3.54 -6.05
CA ILE A 65 -1.16 -4.66 -5.14
C ILE A 65 -1.97 -4.43 -3.87
N GLY A 66 -2.81 -5.42 -3.52
CA GLY A 66 -3.86 -5.24 -2.52
C GLY A 66 -4.98 -4.35 -3.07
N CYS A 67 -5.36 -4.59 -4.34
CA CYS A 67 -6.28 -3.70 -5.06
C CYS A 67 -7.71 -3.70 -4.51
N GLY A 68 -8.05 -4.68 -3.64
CA GLY A 68 -9.39 -4.83 -3.09
C GLY A 68 -10.46 -4.84 -4.17
N PRO A 69 -11.56 -4.04 -4.02
CA PRO A 69 -12.64 -3.97 -5.00
C PRO A 69 -12.32 -3.09 -6.22
N GLY A 70 -11.04 -2.79 -6.50
CA GLY A 70 -10.55 -2.25 -7.76
C GLY A 70 -10.69 -0.74 -7.98
N ALA A 71 -11.01 0.07 -6.96
CA ALA A 71 -11.24 1.50 -7.16
C ALA A 71 -9.98 2.26 -7.63
N GLN A 72 -8.80 1.93 -7.09
CA GLN A 72 -7.52 2.49 -7.53
C GLN A 72 -7.21 2.05 -8.97
N SER A 73 -7.36 0.77 -9.25
CA SER A 73 -7.17 0.21 -10.59
C SER A 73 -8.04 0.90 -11.63
N GLN A 74 -9.33 1.12 -11.33
CA GLN A 74 -10.28 1.79 -12.22
C GLN A 74 -9.89 3.25 -12.50
N LEU A 75 -9.39 3.97 -11.49
CA LEU A 75 -8.92 5.35 -11.66
C LEU A 75 -7.77 5.43 -12.67
N TRP A 76 -6.80 4.52 -12.56
CA TRP A 76 -5.67 4.48 -13.50
C TRP A 76 -6.08 4.01 -14.90
N ALA A 77 -7.00 3.06 -15.00
CA ALA A 77 -7.52 2.60 -16.28
C ALA A 77 -8.33 3.71 -17.01
N ALA A 78 -9.06 4.54 -16.26
CA ALA A 78 -9.78 5.69 -16.83
C ALA A 78 -8.84 6.75 -17.41
N ASP A 79 -7.61 6.84 -16.93
CA ASP A 79 -6.57 7.71 -17.49
C ASP A 79 -5.86 7.09 -18.71
N GLY A 80 -6.28 5.90 -19.18
CA GLY A 80 -5.74 5.23 -20.37
C GLY A 80 -4.55 4.31 -20.11
N HIS A 81 -4.24 4.00 -18.84
CA HIS A 81 -3.14 3.12 -18.49
C HIS A 81 -3.52 1.64 -18.56
N ARG A 82 -2.51 0.76 -18.76
CA ARG A 82 -2.68 -0.70 -18.69
C ARG A 82 -2.56 -1.16 -17.24
N VAL A 83 -3.66 -1.59 -16.66
CA VAL A 83 -3.72 -1.86 -15.22
C VAL A 83 -3.85 -3.36 -14.93
N HIS A 84 -3.08 -3.81 -13.96
CA HIS A 84 -3.07 -5.15 -13.41
C HIS A 84 -3.33 -5.05 -11.91
N GLY A 85 -4.43 -5.62 -11.44
CA GLY A 85 -4.79 -5.65 -10.03
C GLY A 85 -4.53 -7.03 -9.41
N LEU A 86 -4.02 -7.06 -8.18
CA LEU A 86 -3.83 -8.30 -7.43
C LEU A 86 -4.31 -8.13 -6.00
N ASP A 87 -5.07 -9.09 -5.53
CA ASP A 87 -5.50 -9.19 -4.14
C ASP A 87 -5.57 -10.67 -3.71
N VAL A 88 -5.36 -10.94 -2.42
CA VAL A 88 -5.47 -12.30 -1.88
C VAL A 88 -6.95 -12.74 -1.74
N ASN A 89 -7.87 -11.77 -1.66
CA ASN A 89 -9.30 -12.03 -1.47
C ASN A 89 -10.02 -12.21 -2.82
N ALA A 90 -10.47 -13.43 -3.08
CA ALA A 90 -11.16 -13.78 -4.33
C ALA A 90 -12.49 -13.02 -4.51
N GLU A 91 -13.27 -12.80 -3.44
CA GLU A 91 -14.56 -12.11 -3.51
C GLU A 91 -14.39 -10.63 -3.87
N LEU A 92 -13.33 -9.96 -3.33
CA LEU A 92 -12.99 -8.60 -3.72
C LEU A 92 -12.53 -8.51 -5.17
N ILE A 93 -11.77 -9.48 -5.65
CA ILE A 93 -11.36 -9.56 -7.06
C ILE A 93 -12.57 -9.77 -7.98
N ASP A 94 -13.52 -10.61 -7.60
CA ASP A 94 -14.73 -10.80 -8.42
C ASP A 94 -15.59 -9.52 -8.46
N LEU A 95 -15.68 -8.81 -7.34
CA LEU A 95 -16.32 -7.48 -7.31
C LEU A 95 -15.56 -6.46 -8.17
N ALA A 96 -14.23 -6.46 -8.14
CA ALA A 96 -13.40 -5.58 -8.96
C ALA A 96 -13.62 -5.84 -10.46
N ARG A 97 -13.65 -7.11 -10.88
CA ARG A 97 -13.96 -7.54 -12.25
C ARG A 97 -15.33 -7.07 -12.70
N GLN A 98 -16.34 -7.28 -11.85
CA GLN A 98 -17.71 -6.84 -12.14
C GLN A 98 -17.78 -5.33 -12.35
N ARG A 99 -17.17 -4.55 -11.47
CA ARG A 99 -17.16 -3.08 -11.56
C ARG A 99 -16.42 -2.58 -12.81
N ALA A 100 -15.27 -3.16 -13.12
CA ALA A 100 -14.52 -2.81 -14.33
C ALA A 100 -15.32 -3.12 -15.59
N ALA A 101 -15.99 -4.27 -15.66
CA ALA A 101 -16.87 -4.63 -16.77
C ALA A 101 -18.05 -3.65 -16.93
N GLN A 102 -18.68 -3.24 -15.82
CA GLN A 102 -19.75 -2.23 -15.82
C GLN A 102 -19.25 -0.85 -16.31
N ALA A 103 -18.00 -0.52 -16.03
CA ALA A 103 -17.36 0.71 -16.49
C ALA A 103 -16.76 0.61 -17.91
N GLY A 104 -16.86 -0.55 -18.57
CA GLY A 104 -16.25 -0.79 -19.88
C GLY A 104 -14.71 -0.79 -19.87
N GLN A 105 -14.09 -1.09 -18.73
CA GLN A 105 -12.65 -1.03 -18.56
C GLN A 105 -12.01 -2.45 -18.65
N ALA A 106 -10.94 -2.57 -19.44
CA ALA A 106 -10.16 -3.80 -19.54
C ALA A 106 -9.00 -3.79 -18.51
N ILE A 107 -9.23 -4.40 -17.34
CA ILE A 107 -8.26 -4.51 -16.25
C ILE A 107 -8.00 -5.99 -15.97
N ASP A 108 -6.71 -6.40 -15.88
CA ASP A 108 -6.33 -7.77 -15.54
C ASP A 108 -6.31 -7.95 -14.02
N PHE A 109 -7.38 -8.47 -13.44
CA PHE A 109 -7.47 -8.76 -12.01
C PHE A 109 -7.13 -10.23 -11.70
N ARG A 110 -6.21 -10.44 -10.76
CA ARG A 110 -5.77 -11.76 -10.33
C ARG A 110 -5.87 -11.95 -8.82
N VAL A 111 -6.22 -13.16 -8.40
CA VAL A 111 -6.10 -13.59 -7.01
C VAL A 111 -4.68 -14.08 -6.79
N GLY A 112 -3.98 -13.54 -5.79
CA GLY A 112 -2.59 -13.92 -5.52
C GLY A 112 -1.99 -13.20 -4.32
N SER A 113 -0.74 -13.58 -4.00
CA SER A 113 0.02 -13.01 -2.88
C SER A 113 0.96 -11.91 -3.35
N ALA A 114 1.09 -10.85 -2.55
CA ALA A 114 2.09 -9.81 -2.77
C ALA A 114 3.54 -10.31 -2.61
N THR A 115 3.74 -11.50 -2.06
CA THR A 115 5.05 -12.15 -1.91
C THR A 115 5.46 -13.00 -3.10
N ASP A 116 4.58 -13.16 -4.10
CA ASP A 116 4.82 -13.94 -5.32
C ASP A 116 3.95 -13.36 -6.45
N LEU A 117 4.47 -12.32 -7.10
CA LEU A 117 3.73 -11.58 -8.12
C LEU A 117 3.80 -12.28 -9.49
N PRO A 118 2.65 -12.46 -10.19
CA PRO A 118 2.57 -13.25 -11.42
C PRO A 118 3.05 -12.49 -12.67
N TRP A 119 3.89 -11.47 -12.51
CA TRP A 119 4.40 -10.67 -13.62
C TRP A 119 5.90 -10.81 -13.76
N ALA A 120 6.39 -10.66 -14.98
CA ALA A 120 7.80 -10.77 -15.31
C ALA A 120 8.64 -9.63 -14.70
N ASP A 121 9.94 -9.86 -14.57
CA ASP A 121 10.90 -8.85 -14.14
C ASP A 121 10.87 -7.63 -15.08
N GLY A 122 10.87 -6.45 -14.49
CA GLY A 122 10.91 -5.19 -15.25
C GLY A 122 9.71 -4.95 -16.17
N SER A 123 8.56 -5.59 -15.92
CA SER A 123 7.37 -5.46 -16.77
C SER A 123 6.46 -4.28 -16.41
N MET A 124 6.66 -3.65 -15.26
CA MET A 124 5.79 -2.58 -14.74
C MET A 124 6.49 -1.23 -14.69
N ASP A 125 5.75 -0.19 -15.03
CA ASP A 125 6.16 1.21 -14.91
C ASP A 125 5.89 1.77 -13.52
N VAL A 126 4.76 1.35 -12.95
CA VAL A 126 4.27 1.79 -11.65
C VAL A 126 3.82 0.57 -10.84
N CYS A 127 4.21 0.52 -9.58
CA CYS A 127 3.69 -0.41 -8.58
C CYS A 127 3.04 0.40 -7.45
N LEU A 128 1.78 0.11 -7.17
CA LEU A 128 1.00 0.74 -6.11
C LEU A 128 0.78 -0.29 -5.00
N ALA A 129 1.18 0.04 -3.77
CA ALA A 129 0.98 -0.79 -2.58
C ALA A 129 0.53 0.07 -1.38
N PRO A 130 -0.65 0.73 -1.47
CA PRO A 130 -1.16 1.55 -0.39
C PRO A 130 -1.76 0.70 0.73
N GLU A 131 -1.31 0.93 1.98
CA GLU A 131 -1.87 0.30 3.19
C GLU A 131 -1.91 -1.24 3.10
N LEU A 132 -0.81 -1.83 2.65
CA LEU A 132 -0.67 -3.27 2.44
C LEU A 132 0.32 -3.90 3.42
N LEU A 133 1.54 -3.35 3.56
CA LEU A 133 2.65 -4.02 4.25
C LEU A 133 2.39 -4.25 5.73
N GLU A 134 1.59 -3.41 6.37
CA GLU A 134 1.21 -3.55 7.79
C GLU A 134 0.40 -4.80 8.07
N HIS A 135 -0.29 -5.33 7.06
CA HIS A 135 -1.16 -6.50 7.14
C HIS A 135 -0.49 -7.79 6.66
N VAL A 136 0.69 -7.72 6.05
CA VAL A 136 1.39 -8.88 5.51
C VAL A 136 2.43 -9.41 6.50
N PRO A 137 2.38 -10.71 6.91
CA PRO A 137 3.32 -11.26 7.89
C PRO A 137 4.78 -11.15 7.46
N GLU A 138 5.07 -11.51 6.23
CA GLU A 138 6.40 -11.51 5.62
C GLU A 138 6.51 -10.38 4.60
N TRP A 139 6.57 -9.15 5.06
CA TRP A 139 6.56 -7.96 4.21
C TRP A 139 7.84 -7.73 3.38
N ARG A 140 9.00 -8.30 3.78
CA ARG A 140 10.25 -8.14 3.02
C ARG A 140 10.20 -8.78 1.64
N PRO A 141 9.71 -10.03 1.48
CA PRO A 141 9.47 -10.61 0.16
C PRO A 141 8.57 -9.75 -0.74
N CYS A 142 7.59 -9.02 -0.17
CA CYS A 142 6.80 -8.08 -0.97
C CYS A 142 7.68 -6.97 -1.57
N LEU A 143 8.62 -6.40 -0.79
CA LEU A 143 9.54 -5.38 -1.32
C LEU A 143 10.48 -5.95 -2.39
N ASP A 144 10.89 -7.22 -2.27
CA ASP A 144 11.69 -7.90 -3.29
C ASP A 144 10.90 -8.02 -4.60
N GLU A 145 9.64 -8.43 -4.52
CA GLU A 145 8.74 -8.56 -5.66
C GLU A 145 8.41 -7.20 -6.29
N PHE A 146 8.13 -6.17 -5.49
CA PHE A 146 7.89 -4.81 -6.02
C PHE A 146 9.11 -4.28 -6.80
N ALA A 147 10.31 -4.50 -6.24
CA ALA A 147 11.54 -4.12 -6.93
C ALA A 147 11.78 -4.97 -8.19
N ARG A 148 11.45 -6.27 -8.18
CA ARG A 148 11.63 -7.19 -9.31
C ARG A 148 10.77 -6.80 -10.50
N ILE A 149 9.45 -6.59 -10.28
CA ILE A 149 8.52 -6.30 -11.38
C ILE A 149 8.69 -4.92 -12.00
N LEU A 150 9.23 -3.95 -11.24
CA LEU A 150 9.46 -2.60 -11.76
C LEU A 150 10.64 -2.58 -12.74
N ARG A 151 10.45 -1.90 -13.87
CA ARG A 151 11.54 -1.61 -14.81
C ARG A 151 12.53 -0.58 -14.21
N PRO A 152 13.73 -0.44 -14.74
CA PRO A 152 14.59 0.70 -14.43
C PRO A 152 13.87 2.02 -14.68
N GLY A 153 13.94 2.95 -13.73
CA GLY A 153 13.15 4.18 -13.74
C GLY A 153 11.68 4.03 -13.32
N GLY A 154 11.22 2.81 -13.08
CA GLY A 154 9.85 2.54 -12.59
C GLY A 154 9.63 3.03 -11.16
N VAL A 155 8.38 3.30 -10.83
CA VAL A 155 7.96 4.01 -9.61
C VAL A 155 7.15 3.10 -8.70
N LEU A 156 7.56 2.96 -7.44
CA LEU A 156 6.79 2.37 -6.37
C LEU A 156 6.11 3.50 -5.56
N PHE A 157 4.81 3.41 -5.37
CA PHE A 157 4.10 4.14 -4.31
C PHE A 157 3.80 3.20 -3.15
N LEU A 158 4.11 3.62 -1.94
CA LEU A 158 3.84 2.87 -0.73
C LEU A 158 3.30 3.79 0.37
N SER A 159 2.21 3.38 1.00
CA SER A 159 1.77 3.95 2.27
C SER A 159 1.52 2.85 3.29
N THR A 160 1.79 3.15 4.56
CA THR A 160 1.65 2.18 5.66
C THR A 160 1.64 2.91 7.01
N THR A 161 1.47 2.18 8.09
CA THR A 161 1.53 2.71 9.46
C THR A 161 2.81 3.51 9.74
N ASN A 162 2.74 4.42 10.70
CA ASN A 162 3.90 5.19 11.15
C ASN A 162 4.20 4.95 12.63
N ARG A 163 5.30 4.28 12.91
CA ARG A 163 5.76 4.00 14.28
C ARG A 163 6.16 5.26 15.07
N LEU A 164 6.56 6.32 14.38
CA LEU A 164 7.01 7.56 15.04
C LEU A 164 5.84 8.40 15.55
N CYS A 165 4.72 8.41 14.84
CA CYS A 165 3.57 9.21 15.19
C CYS A 165 2.81 8.60 16.38
N PRO A 166 2.56 9.37 17.45
CA PRO A 166 1.75 8.91 18.58
C PRO A 166 0.27 8.76 18.20
N VAL A 167 -0.21 9.54 17.22
CA VAL A 167 -1.56 9.46 16.68
C VAL A 167 -1.60 8.43 15.57
N GLN A 168 -2.52 7.50 15.67
CA GLN A 168 -2.74 6.45 14.68
C GLN A 168 -4.24 6.15 14.59
N GLN A 169 -4.68 5.48 13.54
CA GLN A 169 -6.09 5.21 13.28
C GLN A 169 -6.43 3.71 13.27
N GLU A 170 -5.44 2.86 13.49
CA GLU A 170 -5.60 1.40 13.48
C GLU A 170 -6.29 0.87 14.75
N PHE A 171 -6.01 1.51 15.88
CA PHE A 171 -6.54 1.11 17.17
C PHE A 171 -7.11 2.31 17.93
N ASP A 172 -8.25 2.12 18.60
CA ASP A 172 -8.82 3.12 19.52
C ASP A 172 -8.09 3.05 20.88
N LEU A 173 -6.78 3.26 20.82
CA LEU A 173 -5.88 3.27 21.97
C LEU A 173 -4.88 4.43 21.81
N PRO A 174 -4.82 5.36 22.77
CA PRO A 174 -3.89 6.48 22.70
C PRO A 174 -2.45 5.99 22.70
N LEU A 175 -1.58 6.61 21.88
CA LEU A 175 -0.14 6.30 21.80
C LEU A 175 0.19 4.84 21.43
N TYR A 176 -0.75 4.09 20.86
CA TYR A 176 -0.57 2.65 20.60
C TYR A 176 0.67 2.35 19.76
N SER A 177 1.03 3.21 18.81
CA SER A 177 2.25 3.05 18.00
C SER A 177 3.52 2.90 18.85
N TRP A 178 3.53 3.42 20.07
CA TRP A 178 4.67 3.40 21.00
C TRP A 178 4.61 2.28 22.04
N TYR A 179 3.55 1.49 22.07
CA TYR A 179 3.45 0.40 23.02
C TYR A 179 4.57 -0.62 22.82
N PRO A 180 5.14 -1.19 23.89
CA PRO A 180 6.10 -2.28 23.82
C PRO A 180 5.50 -3.51 23.12
N ALA A 181 6.33 -4.26 22.40
CA ALA A 181 5.90 -5.43 21.62
C ALA A 181 5.08 -6.46 22.43
N PRO A 182 5.37 -6.78 23.71
CA PRO A 182 4.54 -7.69 24.50
C PRO A 182 3.11 -7.18 24.70
N VAL A 183 2.95 -5.84 24.92
CA VAL A 183 1.65 -5.21 25.11
C VAL A 183 0.87 -5.22 23.77
N LYS A 184 1.53 -4.87 22.67
CA LYS A 184 0.91 -4.95 21.33
C LYS A 184 0.38 -6.34 21.04
N ARG A 185 1.18 -7.39 21.22
CA ARG A 185 0.74 -8.79 21.03
C ARG A 185 -0.46 -9.18 21.91
N ARG A 186 -0.55 -8.61 23.14
CA ARG A 186 -1.72 -8.85 23.98
C ARG A 186 -2.96 -8.14 23.44
N VAL A 187 -2.83 -6.88 23.02
CA VAL A 187 -3.93 -6.12 22.39
C VAL A 187 -4.40 -6.77 21.10
N GLU A 188 -3.49 -7.16 20.22
CA GLU A 188 -3.79 -7.87 18.97
C GLU A 188 -4.61 -9.14 19.23
N ARG A 189 -4.24 -9.94 20.23
CA ARG A 189 -5.02 -11.11 20.64
C ARG A 189 -6.40 -10.75 21.17
N LEU A 190 -6.52 -9.69 21.99
CA LEU A 190 -7.81 -9.25 22.52
C LEU A 190 -8.75 -8.77 21.40
N VAL A 191 -8.23 -8.02 20.46
CA VAL A 191 -8.97 -7.49 19.31
C VAL A 191 -9.50 -8.62 18.42
N THR A 192 -8.70 -9.65 18.19
CA THR A 192 -9.09 -10.77 17.33
C THR A 192 -10.02 -11.79 18.05
N THR A 193 -10.21 -11.65 19.36
CA THR A 193 -11.01 -12.63 20.13
C THR A 193 -12.19 -12.01 20.87
N THR A 194 -11.98 -11.00 21.72
CA THR A 194 -12.97 -10.53 22.69
C THR A 194 -13.25 -9.03 22.68
N ARG A 195 -12.36 -8.23 22.07
CA ARG A 195 -12.45 -6.74 22.10
C ARG A 195 -12.24 -6.13 20.72
N PRO A 196 -13.04 -6.51 19.69
CA PRO A 196 -12.87 -6.02 18.33
C PRO A 196 -13.07 -4.49 18.21
N GLU A 197 -13.81 -3.89 19.13
CA GLU A 197 -14.02 -2.45 19.21
C GLU A 197 -12.71 -1.65 19.34
N LEU A 198 -11.67 -2.22 19.95
CA LEU A 198 -10.38 -1.55 20.13
C LEU A 198 -9.60 -1.34 18.80
N ALA A 199 -9.95 -2.05 17.76
CA ALA A 199 -9.40 -1.85 16.41
C ALA A 199 -10.49 -1.44 15.42
N ASN A 200 -11.47 -0.66 15.85
CA ASN A 200 -12.55 -0.17 15.00
C ASN A 200 -13.26 -1.30 14.22
N TYR A 201 -13.37 -2.49 14.83
CA TYR A 201 -13.88 -3.71 14.20
C TYR A 201 -13.09 -4.13 12.95
N ALA A 202 -11.86 -3.64 12.79
CA ALA A 202 -10.99 -4.08 11.71
C ALA A 202 -10.70 -5.57 11.87
N THR A 203 -11.06 -6.34 10.88
CA THR A 203 -10.85 -7.80 10.87
C THR A 203 -9.36 -8.14 10.77
N TYR A 204 -8.55 -7.19 10.30
CA TYR A 204 -7.09 -7.30 10.10
C TYR A 204 -6.39 -6.10 10.73
N PRO A 205 -6.12 -6.12 12.03
CA PRO A 205 -5.35 -5.06 12.65
C PRO A 205 -3.93 -5.06 12.08
N ALA A 206 -3.35 -3.87 11.96
CA ALA A 206 -1.97 -3.71 11.53
C ALA A 206 -1.02 -4.38 12.52
N VAL A 207 -0.25 -5.36 12.08
CA VAL A 207 0.75 -6.10 12.91
C VAL A 207 2.15 -5.52 12.78
N HIS A 208 2.43 -4.79 11.69
CA HIS A 208 3.72 -4.15 11.46
C HIS A 208 3.63 -2.63 11.55
N TRP A 209 4.69 -2.03 12.11
CA TRP A 209 4.80 -0.58 12.33
C TRP A 209 6.13 -0.10 11.77
N PHE A 210 6.05 0.78 10.80
CA PHE A 210 7.18 1.21 10.00
C PHE A 210 7.65 2.63 10.36
N THR A 211 8.84 2.96 9.92
CA THR A 211 9.31 4.34 9.82
C THR A 211 9.76 4.59 8.38
N PHE A 212 9.64 5.82 7.91
CA PHE A 212 10.21 6.18 6.61
C PHE A 212 11.69 5.79 6.49
N TYR A 213 12.46 6.04 7.53
CA TYR A 213 13.91 5.76 7.54
C TYR A 213 14.22 4.26 7.41
N GLY A 214 13.43 3.43 8.07
CA GLY A 214 13.55 1.97 7.96
C GLY A 214 13.22 1.46 6.55
N LEU A 215 12.07 1.87 6.01
CA LEU A 215 11.64 1.52 4.66
C LEU A 215 12.61 2.05 3.59
N ARG A 216 13.08 3.29 3.74
CA ARG A 216 14.09 3.85 2.84
C ARG A 216 15.34 2.97 2.77
N ARG A 217 15.85 2.48 3.91
CA ARG A 217 17.02 1.60 3.95
C ARG A 217 16.76 0.27 3.22
N GLU A 218 15.60 -0.33 3.45
CA GLU A 218 15.18 -1.57 2.79
C GLU A 218 15.06 -1.39 1.27
N LEU A 219 14.50 -0.26 0.81
CA LEU A 219 14.36 0.06 -0.60
C LEU A 219 15.71 0.40 -1.26
N GLN A 220 16.59 1.10 -0.54
CA GLN A 220 17.96 1.37 -1.02
C GLN A 220 18.76 0.08 -1.23
N ALA A 221 18.62 -0.91 -0.34
CA ALA A 221 19.25 -2.22 -0.49
C ALA A 221 18.74 -2.98 -1.75
N ARG A 222 17.60 -2.58 -2.30
CA ARG A 222 16.98 -3.13 -3.53
C ARG A 222 17.19 -2.23 -4.76
N GLY A 223 18.15 -1.31 -4.71
CA GLY A 223 18.47 -0.42 -5.83
C GLY A 223 17.41 0.64 -6.12
N MET A 224 16.72 1.13 -5.09
CA MET A 224 15.69 2.16 -5.23
C MET A 224 16.02 3.42 -4.42
N THR A 225 15.77 4.61 -4.97
CA THR A 225 15.80 5.87 -4.22
C THR A 225 14.42 6.20 -3.69
N ALA A 226 14.28 6.29 -2.36
CA ALA A 226 13.01 6.60 -1.72
C ALA A 226 12.90 8.08 -1.36
N PHE A 227 11.76 8.66 -1.68
CA PHE A 227 11.32 10.03 -1.39
C PHE A 227 10.15 9.98 -0.42
N ASP A 228 10.15 10.83 0.58
CA ASP A 228 9.02 10.88 1.51
C ASP A 228 7.93 11.87 1.01
N ARG A 229 6.89 11.99 1.83
CA ARG A 229 5.75 12.86 1.55
C ARG A 229 6.13 14.34 1.37
N PHE A 230 7.24 14.80 1.97
CA PHE A 230 7.67 16.19 1.91
C PHE A 230 8.40 16.50 0.61
N ASP A 231 9.10 15.53 0.02
CA ASP A 231 9.75 15.65 -1.27
C ASP A 231 8.74 15.86 -2.42
N ALA A 232 7.51 15.35 -2.25
CA ALA A 232 6.44 15.50 -3.22
C ALA A 232 5.65 16.83 -3.09
N LEU A 233 5.96 17.69 -2.10
CA LEU A 233 5.21 18.93 -1.88
C LEU A 233 5.82 20.10 -2.66
N SER A 234 4.96 20.87 -3.34
CA SER A 234 5.32 22.17 -3.94
C SER A 234 5.02 23.32 -2.98
N GLY A 235 5.87 24.33 -3.00
CA GLY A 235 5.65 25.60 -2.29
C GLY A 235 4.78 26.61 -3.04
N GLU A 236 4.45 26.34 -4.30
CA GLU A 236 3.66 27.24 -5.14
C GLU A 236 2.24 27.45 -4.59
N GLY A 237 1.76 28.68 -4.64
CA GLY A 237 0.42 29.06 -4.18
C GLY A 237 0.20 28.99 -2.66
N ARG A 238 1.23 28.69 -1.85
CA ARG A 238 1.11 28.61 -0.38
C ARG A 238 1.44 29.96 0.28
N PRO A 239 0.79 30.25 1.45
CA PRO A 239 1.15 31.42 2.27
C PRO A 239 2.63 31.40 2.68
N PRO A 240 3.25 32.57 2.94
CA PRO A 240 4.69 32.67 3.27
C PRO A 240 5.13 31.78 4.44
N LEU A 241 4.33 31.72 5.50
CA LEU A 241 4.61 30.87 6.67
C LEU A 241 4.62 29.38 6.31
N ALA A 242 3.67 28.92 5.48
CA ALA A 242 3.63 27.53 5.02
C ALA A 242 4.80 27.20 4.09
N ARG A 243 5.26 28.16 3.28
CA ARG A 243 6.46 28.01 2.45
C ARG A 243 7.72 27.89 3.32
N LEU A 244 7.84 28.70 4.38
CA LEU A 244 8.94 28.61 5.33
C LEU A 244 8.94 27.27 6.06
N ALA A 245 7.78 26.80 6.55
CA ALA A 245 7.64 25.51 7.18
C ALA A 245 8.02 24.37 6.23
N LEU A 246 7.56 24.41 4.97
CA LEU A 246 7.92 23.43 3.95
C LEU A 246 9.42 23.45 3.66
N TRP A 247 10.02 24.63 3.52
CA TRP A 247 11.48 24.79 3.36
C TRP A 247 12.23 24.13 4.54
N ALA A 248 11.81 24.41 5.78
CA ALA A 248 12.44 23.85 6.97
C ALA A 248 12.35 22.31 6.98
N VAL A 249 11.17 21.75 6.72
CA VAL A 249 10.96 20.28 6.70
C VAL A 249 11.74 19.61 5.57
N THR A 250 11.91 20.26 4.43
CA THR A 250 12.65 19.68 3.31
C THR A 250 14.18 19.83 3.42
N ARG A 251 14.68 20.85 4.14
CA ARG A 251 16.11 21.17 4.21
C ARG A 251 16.77 20.83 5.54
N LEU A 252 16.02 20.84 6.65
CA LEU A 252 16.55 20.63 7.99
C LEU A 252 16.17 19.23 8.51
N PRO A 253 17.13 18.31 8.69
CA PRO A 253 16.85 16.95 9.17
C PRO A 253 16.04 16.89 10.47
N PRO A 254 16.29 17.72 11.51
CA PRO A 254 15.46 17.73 12.70
C PRO A 254 14.00 18.13 12.44
N ALA A 255 13.76 19.14 11.61
CA ALA A 255 12.41 19.56 11.25
C ALA A 255 11.68 18.48 10.43
N ARG A 256 12.39 17.79 9.54
CA ARG A 256 11.87 16.64 8.78
C ARG A 256 11.48 15.48 9.71
N PHE A 257 12.30 15.18 10.71
CA PHE A 257 11.98 14.18 11.72
C PHE A 257 10.70 14.54 12.50
N VAL A 258 10.58 15.80 12.95
CA VAL A 258 9.36 16.31 13.59
C VAL A 258 8.15 16.19 12.65
N GLY A 259 8.33 16.48 11.36
CA GLY A 259 7.30 16.28 10.35
C GLY A 259 6.79 14.82 10.31
N HIS A 260 7.68 13.85 10.35
CA HIS A 260 7.30 12.44 10.43
C HIS A 260 6.63 12.09 11.76
N LEU A 261 7.06 12.67 12.87
CA LEU A 261 6.45 12.48 14.18
C LEU A 261 4.98 12.95 14.23
N LEU A 262 4.66 13.99 13.47
CA LEU A 262 3.32 14.60 13.42
C LEU A 262 2.38 14.02 12.35
N THR A 263 2.83 12.99 11.61
CA THR A 263 2.01 12.41 10.54
C THR A 263 1.66 10.95 10.82
N PRO A 264 0.35 10.57 10.87
CA PRO A 264 -0.09 9.24 11.30
C PRO A 264 0.32 8.11 10.36
N TYR A 265 0.56 8.39 9.09
CA TYR A 265 0.95 7.40 8.08
C TYR A 265 2.31 7.72 7.47
N THR A 266 3.11 6.67 7.26
CA THR A 266 4.30 6.71 6.40
C THR A 266 3.83 6.66 4.95
N ARG A 267 4.21 7.66 4.14
CA ARG A 267 4.00 7.67 2.68
C ARG A 267 5.32 7.94 2.00
N LEU A 268 5.61 7.16 0.99
CA LEU A 268 6.81 7.31 0.20
C LEU A 268 6.55 6.97 -1.28
N VAL A 269 7.39 7.54 -2.11
CA VAL A 269 7.58 7.12 -3.50
C VAL A 269 9.01 6.61 -3.61
N ALA A 270 9.23 5.53 -4.33
CA ALA A 270 10.58 5.08 -4.63
C ALA A 270 10.75 4.86 -6.13
N VAL A 271 11.92 5.25 -6.65
CA VAL A 271 12.26 5.11 -8.06
C VAL A 271 13.37 4.08 -8.18
N LYS A 272 13.19 3.07 -9.04
CA LYS A 272 14.18 2.03 -9.29
C LYS A 272 15.33 2.59 -10.14
N HIS A 273 16.55 2.36 -9.71
CA HIS A 273 17.73 2.80 -10.46
C HIS A 273 17.84 2.06 -11.80
N PRO A 274 18.46 2.66 -12.83
CA PRO A 274 18.92 1.92 -13.98
C PRO A 274 19.82 0.76 -13.54
N ALA A 275 19.79 -0.35 -14.28
CA ALA A 275 20.78 -1.39 -14.09
C ALA A 275 22.18 -0.79 -14.41
N ALA A 276 23.14 -1.02 -13.50
CA ALA A 276 24.51 -0.56 -13.68
C ALA A 276 25.18 -1.30 -14.85
#